data_b59500007e864085f80207f17bd2b0e9
#
_entry.id   b59500007e864085f80207f17bd2b0e9
#
_cell.length_a   1.000
_cell.length_b   1.000
_cell.length_c   1.000
_cell.angle_alpha   90.00
_cell.angle_beta   90.00
_cell.angle_gamma   90.00
#
_symmetry.space_group_name_H-M   'P 1'
#
loop_
_entity.id
_entity.type
_entity.pdbx_description
1 polymer ?
#
loop_
_entity_poly.entity_id
_entity_poly.type
_entity_poly.pdbx_seq_one_letter_code
_entity_poly.pdbx_strand_id
1 'polypeptide(L)'
;MLLACCPLAAQSVAAANGADSIPTLSYVHLYVDVNGVSHFRDEQFEFRSTRAGAPLMHALSTGAGAMLLRLEPGVVEDWHNAPKPWYLIVVQGMSEVTASDGEVRRFGPGSIIFMDDATGKGHRTRAVGHIDHIAAVIPVADPAAASAKSP
;
A
#
# COMPACT_ATOMS: atom_id res chain seq x y z
N MET A 1 3.32 4.69 -47.02
CA MET A 1 2.54 4.60 -45.77
C MET A 1 3.19 3.48 -44.94
N LEU A 2 4.22 3.86 -44.14
CA LEU A 2 4.96 2.91 -43.31
C LEU A 2 4.31 2.88 -41.94
N LEU A 3 3.80 1.72 -41.51
CA LEU A 3 3.41 1.47 -40.14
C LEU A 3 4.68 1.25 -39.28
N ALA A 4 4.94 2.17 -38.36
CA ALA A 4 5.95 1.97 -37.34
C ALA A 4 5.42 1.00 -36.29
N CYS A 5 5.96 -0.21 -36.26
CA CYS A 5 5.73 -1.21 -35.23
C CYS A 5 6.55 -0.82 -34.02
N CYS A 6 5.89 -0.40 -32.93
CA CYS A 6 6.53 -0.12 -31.66
C CYS A 6 6.82 -1.45 -30.95
N PRO A 7 8.07 -1.79 -30.61
CA PRO A 7 8.33 -3.03 -29.89
C PRO A 7 7.88 -2.89 -28.42
N LEU A 8 7.02 -3.79 -28.02
CA LEU A 8 6.66 -4.03 -26.62
C LEU A 8 7.94 -4.42 -25.87
N ALA A 9 8.43 -3.55 -25.01
CA ALA A 9 9.58 -3.86 -24.17
C ALA A 9 9.19 -4.98 -23.20
N ALA A 10 9.61 -6.20 -23.51
CA ALA A 10 9.57 -7.30 -22.56
C ALA A 10 10.48 -6.95 -21.38
N GLN A 11 9.92 -6.76 -20.21
CA GLN A 11 10.70 -6.68 -18.98
C GLN A 11 11.33 -8.06 -18.77
N SER A 12 12.63 -8.15 -19.04
CA SER A 12 13.42 -9.33 -18.72
C SER A 12 13.48 -9.46 -17.20
N VAL A 13 12.82 -10.49 -16.67
CA VAL A 13 13.09 -10.97 -15.31
C VAL A 13 14.53 -11.48 -15.34
N ALA A 14 15.45 -10.70 -14.82
CA ALA A 14 16.82 -11.11 -14.61
C ALA A 14 16.80 -12.28 -13.60
N ALA A 15 17.14 -13.47 -14.06
CA ALA A 15 17.41 -14.61 -13.19
C ALA A 15 18.64 -14.26 -12.35
N ALA A 16 18.43 -13.89 -11.09
CA ALA A 16 19.50 -13.72 -10.11
C ALA A 16 20.08 -15.10 -9.79
N ASN A 17 21.27 -15.37 -10.30
CA ASN A 17 22.09 -16.50 -9.89
C ASN A 17 22.63 -16.27 -8.48
N GLY A 18 22.31 -17.15 -7.55
CA GLY A 18 23.16 -17.47 -6.43
C GLY A 18 22.77 -16.84 -5.08
N ALA A 19 22.59 -17.74 -4.13
CA ALA A 19 22.42 -17.58 -2.68
C ALA A 19 21.06 -17.02 -2.22
N ASP A 20 20.27 -17.87 -1.62
CA ASP A 20 19.14 -17.75 -0.67
C ASP A 20 18.58 -16.32 -0.37
N SER A 21 18.36 -15.50 -1.38
CA SER A 21 17.64 -14.24 -1.16
C SER A 21 16.16 -14.52 -0.96
N ILE A 22 15.63 -14.14 0.20
CA ILE A 22 14.20 -14.23 0.48
C ILE A 22 13.47 -13.29 -0.51
N PRO A 23 12.50 -13.80 -1.32
CA PRO A 23 11.73 -12.95 -2.21
C PRO A 23 10.98 -11.86 -1.41
N THR A 24 11.00 -10.64 -1.91
CA THR A 24 10.37 -9.48 -1.26
C THR A 24 9.41 -8.76 -2.19
N LEU A 25 8.43 -8.06 -1.60
CA LEU A 25 7.55 -7.12 -2.28
C LEU A 25 7.60 -5.80 -1.52
N SER A 26 7.96 -4.72 -2.21
CA SER A 26 8.02 -3.39 -1.61
C SER A 26 6.63 -2.82 -1.38
N TYR A 27 6.46 -2.13 -0.25
CA TYR A 27 5.27 -1.33 0.05
C TYR A 27 5.68 -0.02 0.73
N VAL A 28 4.75 0.93 0.80
CA VAL A 28 4.97 2.21 1.46
C VAL A 28 4.23 2.24 2.79
N HIS A 29 4.96 2.57 3.86
CA HIS A 29 4.41 2.80 5.19
C HIS A 29 4.25 4.30 5.43
N LEU A 30 3.01 4.76 5.61
CA LEU A 30 2.70 6.10 6.11
C LEU A 30 2.49 5.99 7.61
N TYR A 31 3.38 6.56 8.40
CA TYR A 31 3.36 6.47 9.86
C TYR A 31 3.42 7.87 10.50
N VAL A 32 3.11 7.96 11.78
CA VAL A 32 3.20 9.18 12.57
C VAL A 32 4.39 9.12 13.52
N ASP A 33 5.17 10.20 13.62
CA ASP A 33 6.26 10.33 14.59
C ASP A 33 5.78 10.82 15.98
N VAL A 34 6.72 10.95 16.92
CA VAL A 34 6.44 11.39 18.30
C VAL A 34 5.92 12.84 18.41
N ASN A 35 6.09 13.65 17.36
CA ASN A 35 5.62 15.05 17.28
C ASN A 35 4.24 15.15 16.58
N GLY A 36 3.63 14.01 16.20
CA GLY A 36 2.38 13.95 15.49
C GLY A 36 2.48 14.36 14.01
N VAL A 37 3.67 14.20 13.37
CA VAL A 37 3.92 14.47 11.95
C VAL A 37 3.91 13.16 11.18
N SER A 38 3.20 13.11 10.04
CA SER A 38 3.17 11.95 9.17
C SER A 38 4.34 11.95 8.19
N HIS A 39 4.90 10.76 7.93
CA HIS A 39 6.06 10.52 7.05
C HIS A 39 5.87 9.25 6.25
N PHE A 40 6.52 9.19 5.07
CA PHE A 40 6.60 7.96 4.29
C PHE A 40 7.89 7.20 4.59
N ARG A 41 7.79 5.86 4.60
CA ARG A 41 8.93 4.95 4.66
C ARG A 41 8.70 3.79 3.70
N ASP A 42 9.72 3.45 2.89
CA ASP A 42 9.69 2.29 2.03
C ASP A 42 10.06 1.04 2.84
N GLU A 43 9.21 0.01 2.79
CA GLU A 43 9.37 -1.25 3.49
C GLU A 43 9.18 -2.45 2.54
N GLN A 44 9.43 -3.66 3.03
CA GLN A 44 9.33 -4.88 2.24
C GLN A 44 8.62 -5.99 3.01
N PHE A 45 7.68 -6.66 2.33
CA PHE A 45 7.20 -7.96 2.77
C PHE A 45 8.20 -9.04 2.35
N GLU A 46 8.56 -9.92 3.28
CA GLU A 46 9.35 -11.12 3.01
C GLU A 46 8.42 -12.32 2.81
N PHE A 47 8.57 -13.04 1.73
CA PHE A 47 7.80 -14.25 1.45
C PHE A 47 8.55 -15.46 1.94
N ARG A 48 7.98 -16.23 2.86
CA ARG A 48 8.57 -17.43 3.45
C ARG A 48 7.70 -18.65 3.18
N SER A 49 8.34 -19.80 2.92
CA SER A 49 7.64 -21.08 2.87
C SER A 49 7.50 -21.66 4.28
N THR A 50 6.35 -22.22 4.57
CA THR A 50 6.10 -22.93 5.84
C THR A 50 6.56 -24.39 5.80
N ARG A 51 6.79 -24.95 4.60
CA ARG A 51 7.27 -26.31 4.37
C ARG A 51 7.88 -26.45 2.97
N ALA A 52 8.73 -27.44 2.78
CA ALA A 52 9.32 -27.72 1.46
C ALA A 52 8.22 -27.93 0.39
N GLY A 53 8.37 -27.28 -0.77
CA GLY A 53 7.44 -27.33 -1.89
C GLY A 53 6.11 -26.58 -1.70
N ALA A 54 5.89 -25.90 -0.56
CA ALA A 54 4.74 -25.03 -0.39
C ALA A 54 4.95 -23.66 -1.07
N PRO A 55 3.85 -22.95 -1.47
CA PRO A 55 3.95 -21.59 -1.93
C PRO A 55 4.61 -20.67 -0.90
N LEU A 56 5.34 -19.66 -1.37
CA LEU A 56 5.86 -18.60 -0.53
C LEU A 56 4.71 -17.67 -0.15
N MET A 57 4.59 -17.33 1.14
CA MET A 57 3.49 -16.54 1.67
C MET A 57 4.00 -15.47 2.64
N HIS A 58 3.26 -14.36 2.71
CA HIS A 58 3.37 -13.37 3.77
C HIS A 58 1.97 -13.17 4.39
N ALA A 59 1.84 -13.39 5.68
CA ALA A 59 0.58 -13.17 6.39
C ALA A 59 0.41 -11.68 6.72
N LEU A 60 -0.64 -11.05 6.18
CA LEU A 60 -1.05 -9.72 6.61
C LEU A 60 -1.88 -9.85 7.90
N SER A 61 -1.55 -9.03 8.90
CA SER A 61 -2.42 -8.88 10.07
C SER A 61 -3.67 -8.14 9.64
N THR A 62 -4.80 -8.85 9.57
CA THR A 62 -6.08 -8.27 9.15
C THR A 62 -7.06 -8.22 10.30
N GLY A 63 -7.80 -7.11 10.41
CA GLY A 63 -8.97 -6.98 11.27
C GLY A 63 -10.24 -7.47 10.58
N ALA A 64 -11.38 -6.94 10.97
CA ALA A 64 -12.68 -7.30 10.39
C ALA A 64 -12.84 -6.76 8.97
N GLY A 65 -12.78 -7.65 8.00
CA GLY A 65 -13.22 -7.45 6.62
C GLY A 65 -12.36 -6.49 5.77
N ALA A 66 -12.22 -6.80 4.50
CA ALA A 66 -11.71 -5.87 3.50
C ALA A 66 -12.85 -4.98 2.97
N MET A 67 -12.52 -3.75 2.56
CA MET A 67 -13.46 -2.79 1.97
C MET A 67 -12.93 -2.33 0.62
N LEU A 68 -13.81 -1.81 -0.23
CA LEU A 68 -13.41 -1.01 -1.39
C LEU A 68 -13.66 0.46 -1.11
N LEU A 69 -12.63 1.28 -1.33
CA LEU A 69 -12.70 2.72 -1.38
C LEU A 69 -12.85 3.16 -2.84
N ARG A 70 -13.72 4.12 -3.12
CA ARG A 70 -13.84 4.77 -4.43
C ARG A 70 -13.78 6.28 -4.26
N LEU A 71 -12.90 6.94 -4.99
CA LEU A 71 -12.87 8.39 -5.13
C LEU A 71 -13.09 8.74 -6.61
N GLU A 72 -14.04 9.62 -6.89
CA GLU A 72 -14.27 10.15 -8.23
C GLU A 72 -13.09 11.04 -8.69
N PRO A 73 -12.89 11.20 -10.01
CA PRO A 73 -11.84 12.08 -10.51
C PRO A 73 -11.89 13.48 -9.92
N GLY A 74 -10.76 13.96 -9.42
CA GLY A 74 -10.63 15.29 -8.84
C GLY A 74 -11.13 15.45 -7.41
N VAL A 75 -11.73 14.42 -6.82
CA VAL A 75 -12.09 14.44 -5.40
C VAL A 75 -10.83 14.64 -4.55
N VAL A 76 -10.96 15.49 -3.56
CA VAL A 76 -9.95 15.77 -2.54
C VAL A 76 -10.53 15.44 -1.17
N GLU A 77 -9.91 14.51 -0.48
CA GLU A 77 -10.08 14.32 0.96
C GLU A 77 -9.06 15.20 1.65
N ASP A 78 -9.55 16.24 2.34
CA ASP A 78 -8.68 17.19 3.03
C ASP A 78 -7.99 16.53 4.23
N TRP A 79 -7.17 17.27 4.97
CA TRP A 79 -6.37 16.72 6.08
C TRP A 79 -7.19 15.87 7.04
N HIS A 80 -6.86 14.58 7.12
CA HIS A 80 -7.54 13.62 7.98
C HIS A 80 -6.56 12.50 8.38
N ASN A 81 -6.88 11.79 9.45
CA ASN A 81 -6.15 10.61 9.89
C ASN A 81 -6.78 9.35 9.28
N ALA A 82 -6.00 8.30 9.11
CA ALA A 82 -6.56 6.96 8.90
C ALA A 82 -7.43 6.61 10.13
N PRO A 83 -8.70 6.14 9.95
CA PRO A 83 -9.55 5.80 11.10
C PRO A 83 -8.97 4.73 12.02
N LYS A 84 -8.09 3.88 11.48
CA LYS A 84 -7.27 2.86 12.13
C LYS A 84 -6.17 2.42 11.16
N PRO A 85 -5.11 1.74 11.62
CA PRO A 85 -4.11 1.19 10.72
C PRO A 85 -4.73 0.24 9.69
N TRP A 86 -4.37 0.40 8.40
CA TRP A 86 -4.82 -0.46 7.32
C TRP A 86 -3.84 -0.51 6.16
N TYR A 87 -3.89 -1.60 5.39
CA TYR A 87 -3.28 -1.66 4.06
C TYR A 87 -4.27 -1.12 3.03
N LEU A 88 -3.78 -0.30 2.12
CA LEU A 88 -4.49 0.17 0.94
C LEU A 88 -3.78 -0.36 -0.29
N ILE A 89 -4.50 -1.12 -1.13
CA ILE A 89 -3.99 -1.68 -2.37
C ILE A 89 -4.74 -1.04 -3.52
N VAL A 90 -4.04 -0.25 -4.34
CA VAL A 90 -4.65 0.44 -5.47
C VAL A 90 -4.98 -0.57 -6.57
N VAL A 91 -6.26 -0.61 -6.95
CA VAL A 91 -6.79 -1.52 -7.98
C VAL A 91 -6.95 -0.79 -9.31
N GLN A 92 -7.41 0.47 -9.28
CA GLN A 92 -7.71 1.28 -10.45
C GLN A 92 -7.44 2.76 -10.18
N GLY A 93 -7.12 3.51 -11.23
CA GLY A 93 -6.91 4.95 -11.15
C GLY A 93 -5.62 5.32 -10.45
N MET A 94 -5.51 6.57 -10.01
CA MET A 94 -4.33 7.10 -9.34
C MET A 94 -4.74 8.05 -8.23
N SER A 95 -4.06 7.99 -7.10
CA SER A 95 -4.13 8.99 -6.05
C SER A 95 -2.80 9.67 -5.83
N GLU A 96 -2.86 10.89 -5.34
CA GLU A 96 -1.74 11.67 -4.83
C GLU A 96 -1.98 11.88 -3.33
N VAL A 97 -1.06 11.42 -2.51
CA VAL A 97 -1.12 11.55 -1.05
C VAL A 97 -0.03 12.52 -0.61
N THR A 98 -0.43 13.49 0.21
CA THR A 98 0.48 14.45 0.83
C THR A 98 0.58 14.13 2.32
N ALA A 99 1.76 13.79 2.79
CA ALA A 99 2.05 13.62 4.21
C ALA A 99 2.20 14.99 4.90
N SER A 100 2.03 15.05 6.21
CA SER A 100 2.04 16.33 6.94
C SER A 100 3.42 16.97 7.09
N ASP A 101 4.49 16.31 6.68
CA ASP A 101 5.83 16.89 6.48
C ASP A 101 5.96 17.64 5.14
N GLY A 102 4.96 17.53 4.25
CA GLY A 102 4.91 18.14 2.94
C GLY A 102 5.36 17.22 1.80
N GLU A 103 5.80 15.98 2.08
CA GLU A 103 6.13 15.02 1.02
C GLU A 103 4.87 14.58 0.26
N VAL A 104 4.98 14.52 -1.06
CA VAL A 104 3.89 14.12 -1.96
C VAL A 104 4.29 12.88 -2.73
N ARG A 105 3.45 11.84 -2.68
CA ARG A 105 3.63 10.60 -3.47
C ARG A 105 2.40 10.28 -4.28
N ARG A 106 2.60 9.62 -5.44
CA ARG A 106 1.54 9.13 -6.33
C ARG A 106 1.48 7.62 -6.31
N PHE A 107 0.25 7.10 -6.24
CA PHE A 107 -0.04 5.68 -6.12
C PHE A 107 -1.02 5.26 -7.21
N GLY A 108 -0.56 4.42 -8.12
CA GLY A 108 -1.34 3.80 -9.18
C GLY A 108 -1.62 2.32 -8.94
N PRO A 109 -2.27 1.62 -9.90
CA PRO A 109 -2.60 0.20 -9.76
C PRO A 109 -1.39 -0.66 -9.40
N GLY A 110 -1.57 -1.55 -8.43
CA GLY A 110 -0.51 -2.40 -7.86
C GLY A 110 0.28 -1.76 -6.72
N SER A 111 0.10 -0.47 -6.43
CA SER A 111 0.71 0.15 -5.26
C SER A 111 0.10 -0.39 -3.97
N ILE A 112 0.94 -0.63 -2.97
CA ILE A 112 0.55 -1.02 -1.62
C ILE A 112 1.02 0.07 -0.66
N ILE A 113 0.11 0.56 0.17
CA ILE A 113 0.40 1.56 1.20
C ILE A 113 -0.06 0.99 2.54
N PHE A 114 0.81 1.03 3.55
CA PHE A 114 0.39 0.84 4.93
C PHE A 114 0.17 2.22 5.56
N MET A 115 -1.09 2.56 5.85
CA MET A 115 -1.49 3.81 6.47
C MET A 115 -1.66 3.59 7.96
N ASP A 116 -0.74 4.14 8.75
CA ASP A 116 -0.64 3.99 10.21
C ASP A 116 -0.63 5.36 10.93
N ASP A 117 -1.06 6.39 10.20
CA ASP A 117 -1.21 7.75 10.74
C ASP A 117 -2.58 7.96 11.40
N ALA A 118 -3.00 6.99 12.23
CA ALA A 118 -4.29 7.03 12.93
C ALA A 118 -4.40 8.16 13.99
N THR A 119 -3.30 8.86 14.25
CA THR A 119 -3.21 10.01 15.16
C THR A 119 -2.33 11.11 14.54
N GLY A 120 -2.30 12.29 15.16
CA GLY A 120 -1.44 13.39 14.73
C GLY A 120 -2.08 14.27 13.68
N LYS A 121 -1.27 14.80 12.74
CA LYS A 121 -1.70 15.78 11.73
C LYS A 121 -2.37 15.15 10.51
N GLY A 122 -2.22 13.84 10.33
CA GLY A 122 -2.80 13.11 9.22
C GLY A 122 -2.12 13.38 7.88
N HIS A 123 -2.88 13.06 6.84
CA HIS A 123 -2.50 13.22 5.43
C HIS A 123 -3.68 13.83 4.64
N ARG A 124 -3.40 14.19 3.40
CA ARG A 124 -4.40 14.67 2.43
C ARG A 124 -4.33 13.77 1.20
N THR A 125 -5.48 13.38 0.64
CA THR A 125 -5.55 12.54 -0.55
C THR A 125 -6.28 13.27 -1.68
N ARG A 126 -5.79 13.11 -2.92
CA ARG A 126 -6.44 13.60 -4.13
C ARG A 126 -6.50 12.51 -5.18
N ALA A 127 -7.69 12.22 -5.72
CA ALA A 127 -7.83 11.40 -6.91
C ALA A 127 -7.33 12.17 -8.15
N VAL A 128 -6.41 11.57 -8.94
CA VAL A 128 -5.78 12.20 -10.11
C VAL A 128 -6.16 11.47 -11.38
N GLY A 129 -6.27 12.21 -12.48
CA GLY A 129 -6.63 11.65 -13.79
C GLY A 129 -8.12 11.77 -14.08
N HIS A 130 -8.64 10.90 -14.97
CA HIS A 130 -9.99 10.99 -15.53
C HIS A 130 -10.87 9.77 -15.24
N ILE A 131 -10.36 8.82 -14.47
CA ILE A 131 -11.08 7.62 -14.04
C ILE A 131 -11.10 7.55 -12.52
N ASP A 132 -12.07 6.83 -11.97
CA ASP A 132 -12.18 6.60 -10.54
C ASP A 132 -10.91 5.98 -9.97
N HIS A 133 -10.47 6.48 -8.82
CA HIS A 133 -9.50 5.80 -7.98
C HIS A 133 -10.24 4.77 -7.13
N ILE A 134 -9.90 3.49 -7.29
CA ILE A 134 -10.45 2.38 -6.52
C ILE A 134 -9.31 1.67 -5.80
N ALA A 135 -9.47 1.46 -4.51
CA ALA A 135 -8.52 0.73 -3.69
C ALA A 135 -9.20 -0.29 -2.78
N ALA A 136 -8.56 -1.42 -2.59
CA ALA A 136 -8.92 -2.35 -1.51
C ALA A 136 -8.29 -1.87 -0.21
N VAL A 137 -9.12 -1.74 0.84
CA VAL A 137 -8.71 -1.36 2.19
C VAL A 137 -8.82 -2.57 3.09
N ILE A 138 -7.72 -2.96 3.71
CA ILE A 138 -7.62 -4.13 4.58
C ILE A 138 -7.22 -3.65 5.98
N PRO A 139 -8.17 -3.52 6.92
CA PRO A 139 -7.87 -3.10 8.28
C PRO A 139 -6.93 -4.09 8.98
N VAL A 140 -5.98 -3.56 9.72
CA VAL A 140 -5.11 -4.36 10.60
C VAL A 140 -5.81 -4.57 11.93
N ALA A 141 -5.78 -5.81 12.45
CA ALA A 141 -6.30 -6.09 13.77
C ALA A 141 -5.45 -5.34 14.82
N ASP A 142 -6.12 -4.70 15.76
CA ASP A 142 -5.43 -4.15 16.93
C ASP A 142 -4.77 -5.30 17.69
N PRO A 143 -3.43 -5.28 17.88
CA PRO A 143 -2.75 -6.33 18.64
C PRO A 143 -3.29 -6.48 20.07
N ALA A 144 -3.80 -5.40 20.68
CA ALA A 144 -4.43 -5.43 21.99
C ALA A 144 -5.80 -6.16 21.97
N ALA A 145 -6.54 -6.10 20.85
CA ALA A 145 -7.81 -6.81 20.70
C ALA A 145 -7.63 -8.32 20.47
N ALA A 146 -6.50 -8.76 19.93
CA ALA A 146 -6.19 -10.17 19.72
C ALA A 146 -5.88 -10.89 21.04
N SER A 147 -5.29 -10.22 22.02
CA SER A 147 -4.99 -10.79 23.35
C SER A 147 -6.20 -10.85 24.29
N ALA A 148 -7.30 -10.15 23.97
CA ALA A 148 -8.52 -10.17 24.80
C ALA A 148 -9.48 -11.34 24.48
N LYS A 149 -9.19 -12.18 23.50
CA LYS A 149 -10.04 -13.29 23.01
C LYS A 149 -9.41 -14.69 23.22
N SER A 150 -8.62 -14.89 24.26
CA SER A 150 -8.32 -16.25 24.72
C SER A 150 -9.17 -16.55 25.94
N PRO A 151 -10.06 -17.58 25.88
CA PRO A 151 -10.82 -18.04 27.03
C PRO A 151 -9.92 -18.73 28.04
#